data_b453b730c95cf3284f85ee72d646669c
#
_entry.id   b453b730c95cf3284f85ee72d646669c
#
_cell.length_a   1.000
_cell.length_b   1.000
_cell.length_c   1.000
_cell.angle_alpha   90.00
_cell.angle_beta   90.00
_cell.angle_gamma   90.00
#
_symmetry.space_group_name_H-M   'P 1'
#
loop_
_entity.id
_entity.type
_entity.pdbx_description
1 polymer ?
#
loop_
_entity_poly.entity_id
_entity_poly.type
_entity_poly.pdbx_seq_one_letter_code
_entity_poly.pdbx_strand_id
1 'polypeptide(L)'
;MLDLLKKQDKRKQMIFGDGEVKKATLTYQSTDKGSKVSLPVQFNPSEYSISRRADYTDTTGKLQEPHPENLQSKGSRLAHLKVKLTLDTATEYPDYVVKSGLKKYIDSDKELSNICKDLSMLTKMYPKTHTQSLVTFSWGEMEFIGHIRDLNISYKMFNRKGYPVRAELDLTIYGEDKKILQTLKAKPRESPDRTKYRMLRQKDELWMLADEEYQDPAYWKEIAKENGILNPRKVDYTKQLKVPSL
;
A
#
# COMPACT_ATOMS: atom_id res chain seq x y z
N MET A 1 -13.43 32.53 -32.29
CA MET A 1 -14.52 32.20 -31.37
C MET A 1 -14.97 30.75 -31.47
N LEU A 2 -15.21 30.19 -32.65
CA LEU A 2 -15.61 28.80 -32.88
C LEU A 2 -14.57 27.77 -32.35
N ASP A 3 -13.26 28.05 -32.51
CA ASP A 3 -12.20 27.13 -32.04
C ASP A 3 -12.08 27.03 -30.50
N LEU A 4 -12.40 28.11 -29.81
CA LEU A 4 -12.45 28.12 -28.34
C LEU A 4 -13.65 27.32 -27.81
N LEU A 5 -14.79 27.42 -28.48
CA LEU A 5 -15.98 26.63 -28.15
C LEU A 5 -15.75 25.14 -28.38
N LYS A 6 -15.14 24.75 -29.52
CA LYS A 6 -14.75 23.36 -29.78
C LYS A 6 -13.71 22.80 -28.79
N LYS A 7 -12.78 23.63 -28.32
CA LYS A 7 -11.84 23.25 -27.24
C LYS A 7 -12.54 23.08 -25.90
N GLN A 8 -13.52 23.93 -25.57
CA GLN A 8 -14.32 23.79 -24.37
C GLN A 8 -15.21 22.55 -24.39
N ASP A 9 -15.83 22.23 -25.52
CA ASP A 9 -16.65 21.02 -25.68
C ASP A 9 -15.80 19.75 -25.60
N LYS A 10 -14.60 19.71 -26.21
CA LYS A 10 -13.66 18.61 -26.04
C LYS A 10 -13.21 18.46 -24.57
N ARG A 11 -12.98 19.55 -23.85
CA ARG A 11 -12.63 19.48 -22.42
C ARG A 11 -13.80 18.99 -21.57
N LYS A 12 -15.03 19.40 -21.86
CA LYS A 12 -16.22 18.89 -21.21
C LYS A 12 -16.41 17.39 -21.45
N GLN A 13 -16.23 16.92 -22.69
CA GLN A 13 -16.26 15.49 -23.02
C GLN A 13 -15.14 14.70 -22.33
N MET A 14 -13.94 15.27 -22.19
CA MET A 14 -12.83 14.64 -21.43
C MET A 14 -13.14 14.53 -19.92
N ILE A 15 -13.84 15.55 -19.34
CA ILE A 15 -14.10 15.59 -17.91
C ILE A 15 -15.34 14.79 -17.55
N PHE A 16 -16.42 14.90 -18.34
CA PHE A 16 -17.71 14.29 -17.99
C PHE A 16 -18.06 13.06 -18.81
N GLY A 17 -17.35 12.79 -19.93
CA GLY A 17 -17.49 11.61 -20.80
C GLY A 17 -18.94 11.24 -21.16
N ASP A 18 -19.16 10.69 -22.33
CA ASP A 18 -20.48 10.15 -22.75
C ASP A 18 -20.68 8.67 -22.34
N GLY A 19 -19.86 8.17 -21.36
CA GLY A 19 -19.84 6.77 -20.97
C GLY A 19 -20.61 6.49 -19.67
N GLU A 20 -20.93 5.20 -19.46
CA GLU A 20 -21.45 4.70 -18.18
C GLU A 20 -20.55 5.13 -17.01
N VAL A 21 -21.17 5.64 -15.95
CA VAL A 21 -20.45 6.04 -14.74
C VAL A 21 -19.80 4.81 -14.11
N LYS A 22 -18.47 4.73 -14.16
CA LYS A 22 -17.74 3.65 -13.50
C LYS A 22 -17.94 3.74 -11.99
N LYS A 23 -18.48 2.67 -11.41
CA LYS A 23 -18.73 2.57 -9.97
C LYS A 23 -17.46 2.15 -9.23
N ALA A 24 -17.24 2.77 -8.08
CA ALA A 24 -16.23 2.31 -7.15
C ALA A 24 -16.64 0.94 -6.58
N THR A 25 -15.65 0.09 -6.30
CA THR A 25 -15.87 -1.27 -5.82
C THR A 25 -14.90 -1.58 -4.68
N LEU A 26 -15.43 -2.10 -3.58
CA LEU A 26 -14.63 -2.66 -2.49
C LEU A 26 -14.65 -4.18 -2.59
N THR A 27 -13.50 -4.78 -2.85
CA THR A 27 -13.34 -6.23 -2.95
C THR A 27 -12.57 -6.75 -1.76
N TYR A 28 -13.04 -7.82 -1.14
CA TYR A 28 -12.39 -8.45 0.01
C TYR A 28 -12.61 -9.96 0.01
N GLN A 29 -11.81 -10.67 0.78
CA GLN A 29 -11.96 -12.09 0.99
C GLN A 29 -12.86 -12.33 2.21
N SER A 30 -13.98 -13.04 2.01
CA SER A 30 -14.88 -13.35 3.11
C SER A 30 -14.17 -14.25 4.13
N THR A 31 -14.34 -13.91 5.42
CA THR A 31 -13.72 -14.64 6.54
C THR A 31 -14.26 -16.08 6.69
N ASP A 32 -15.53 -16.32 6.31
CA ASP A 32 -16.19 -17.60 6.56
C ASP A 32 -15.89 -18.68 5.51
N LYS A 33 -15.71 -18.30 4.24
CA LYS A 33 -15.61 -19.25 3.12
C LYS A 33 -14.38 -19.09 2.23
N GLY A 34 -13.51 -18.13 2.50
CA GLY A 34 -12.40 -17.82 1.61
C GLY A 34 -12.83 -17.28 0.23
N SER A 35 -14.14 -17.07 0.02
CA SER A 35 -14.67 -16.56 -1.23
C SER A 35 -14.42 -15.06 -1.37
N LYS A 36 -14.06 -14.64 -2.57
CA LYS A 36 -13.88 -13.22 -2.90
C LYS A 36 -15.26 -12.56 -3.01
N VAL A 37 -15.49 -11.53 -2.21
CA VAL A 37 -16.73 -10.72 -2.23
C VAL A 37 -16.38 -9.38 -2.87
N SER A 38 -17.19 -8.95 -3.81
CA SER A 38 -17.09 -7.64 -4.46
C SER A 38 -18.33 -6.83 -4.09
N LEU A 39 -18.12 -5.74 -3.35
CA LEU A 39 -19.16 -4.81 -2.94
C LEU A 39 -19.06 -3.57 -3.84
N PRO A 40 -19.90 -3.44 -4.87
CA PRO A 40 -19.97 -2.22 -5.64
C PRO A 40 -20.58 -1.12 -4.76
N VAL A 41 -19.96 0.05 -4.79
CA VAL A 41 -20.43 1.21 -4.02
C VAL A 41 -21.64 1.79 -4.74
N GLN A 42 -22.75 1.89 -4.04
CA GLN A 42 -24.02 2.40 -4.60
C GLN A 42 -23.88 3.85 -5.08
N PHE A 43 -23.26 4.69 -4.26
CA PHE A 43 -22.91 6.06 -4.59
C PHE A 43 -21.40 6.19 -4.64
N ASN A 44 -20.86 6.67 -5.77
CA ASN A 44 -19.44 6.95 -5.85
C ASN A 44 -19.05 7.98 -4.78
N PRO A 45 -17.88 7.82 -4.13
CA PRO A 45 -17.43 8.79 -3.16
C PRO A 45 -17.26 10.16 -3.84
N SER A 46 -17.62 11.23 -3.12
CA SER A 46 -17.39 12.61 -3.60
C SER A 46 -15.91 12.94 -3.63
N GLU A 47 -15.17 12.36 -2.71
CA GLU A 47 -13.73 12.54 -2.56
C GLU A 47 -13.04 11.31 -1.99
N TYR A 48 -11.78 11.17 -2.28
CA TYR A 48 -10.86 10.28 -1.57
C TYR A 48 -9.51 10.98 -1.43
N SER A 49 -8.75 10.61 -0.42
CA SER A 49 -7.40 11.13 -0.22
C SER A 49 -6.39 10.01 -0.02
N ILE A 50 -5.21 10.16 -0.61
CA ILE A 50 -4.09 9.24 -0.43
C ILE A 50 -2.95 10.01 0.21
N SER A 51 -2.58 9.66 1.43
CA SER A 51 -1.45 10.24 2.14
C SER A 51 -0.28 9.26 2.18
N ARG A 52 0.91 9.76 1.82
CA ARG A 52 2.17 9.01 1.88
C ARG A 52 3.15 9.71 2.80
N ARG A 53 3.95 8.94 3.51
CA ARG A 53 4.99 9.46 4.39
C ARG A 53 6.31 8.77 4.07
N ALA A 54 7.35 9.57 3.93
CA ALA A 54 8.73 9.10 3.94
C ALA A 54 9.33 9.38 5.32
N ASP A 55 10.09 8.43 5.83
CA ASP A 55 10.83 8.61 7.09
C ASP A 55 12.27 9.00 6.77
N TYR A 56 12.75 10.02 7.49
CA TYR A 56 14.11 10.52 7.39
C TYR A 56 14.79 10.47 8.74
N THR A 57 16.10 10.29 8.72
CA THR A 57 16.96 10.49 9.88
C THR A 57 17.92 11.63 9.56
N ASP A 58 18.07 12.54 10.49
CA ASP A 58 19.12 13.52 10.45
C ASP A 58 20.44 12.83 10.82
N THR A 59 21.42 12.94 9.93
CA THR A 59 22.79 12.41 10.15
C THR A 59 23.73 13.46 10.71
N THR A 60 23.26 14.69 10.92
CA THR A 60 24.05 15.73 11.60
C THR A 60 24.29 15.33 13.05
N GLY A 61 25.56 15.39 13.47
CA GLY A 61 25.91 15.25 14.89
C GLY A 61 25.23 16.35 15.72
N LYS A 62 25.05 16.11 17.02
CA LYS A 62 24.35 17.00 17.97
C LYS A 62 24.83 18.46 18.04
N LEU A 63 25.89 18.81 17.29
CA LEU A 63 26.55 20.11 17.31
C LEU A 63 26.36 20.95 16.02
N GLN A 64 25.64 20.42 15.03
CA GLN A 64 25.36 21.14 13.78
C GLN A 64 23.87 21.38 13.61
N GLU A 65 23.52 22.52 13.03
CA GLU A 65 22.12 22.80 12.70
C GLU A 65 21.60 21.81 11.65
N PRO A 66 20.33 21.37 11.76
CA PRO A 66 19.71 20.49 10.80
C PRO A 66 19.74 21.10 9.40
N HIS A 67 20.30 20.39 8.42
CA HIS A 67 20.34 20.83 7.02
C HIS A 67 19.68 19.79 6.12
N PRO A 68 18.85 20.18 5.11
CA PRO A 68 18.13 19.23 4.25
C PRO A 68 19.04 18.21 3.55
N GLU A 69 20.28 18.58 3.23
CA GLU A 69 21.26 17.69 2.58
C GLU A 69 21.76 16.55 3.49
N ASN A 70 21.58 16.71 4.80
CA ASN A 70 22.00 15.74 5.80
C ASN A 70 20.89 14.76 6.19
N LEU A 71 19.72 14.84 5.49
CA LEU A 71 18.61 13.94 5.71
C LEU A 71 18.82 12.63 4.96
N GLN A 72 19.01 11.55 5.69
CA GLN A 72 19.05 10.20 5.13
C GLN A 72 17.66 9.59 5.16
N SER A 73 17.16 9.16 3.98
CA SER A 73 15.87 8.46 3.88
C SER A 73 15.98 7.06 4.50
N LYS A 74 15.06 6.75 5.41
CA LYS A 74 14.86 5.39 5.96
C LYS A 74 13.90 4.55 5.13
N GLY A 75 13.39 5.10 4.03
CA GLY A 75 12.39 4.47 3.19
C GLY A 75 11.02 5.14 3.29
N SER A 76 10.09 4.64 2.51
CA SER A 76 8.70 5.09 2.52
C SER A 76 7.82 4.10 3.26
N ARG A 77 6.86 4.61 4.02
CA ARG A 77 5.79 3.78 4.59
C ARG A 77 4.71 3.54 3.55
N LEU A 78 3.93 2.49 3.76
CA LEU A 78 2.71 2.26 2.99
C LEU A 78 1.77 3.48 3.14
N ALA A 79 1.00 3.72 2.09
CA ALA A 79 0.08 4.85 2.03
C ALA A 79 -1.20 4.59 2.83
N HIS A 80 -1.89 5.68 3.17
CA HIS A 80 -3.24 5.64 3.73
C HIS A 80 -4.21 6.19 2.70
N LEU A 81 -5.16 5.35 2.26
CA LEU A 81 -6.31 5.77 1.48
C LEU A 81 -7.47 6.04 2.45
N LYS A 82 -7.98 7.27 2.44
CA LYS A 82 -9.21 7.63 3.15
C LYS A 82 -10.33 7.82 2.15
N VAL A 83 -11.46 7.20 2.40
CA VAL A 83 -12.64 7.28 1.53
C VAL A 83 -13.91 7.19 2.37
N LYS A 84 -14.91 8.00 2.01
CA LYS A 84 -16.23 7.98 2.60
C LYS A 84 -17.22 7.32 1.63
N LEU A 85 -17.92 6.29 2.09
CA LEU A 85 -18.88 5.53 1.30
C LEU A 85 -20.27 5.65 1.93
N THR A 86 -21.31 5.73 1.10
CA THR A 86 -22.69 5.71 1.55
C THR A 86 -23.33 4.41 1.08
N LEU A 87 -23.95 3.69 2.01
CA LEU A 87 -24.78 2.53 1.75
C LEU A 87 -26.22 2.87 2.07
N ASP A 88 -27.14 2.58 1.14
CA ASP A 88 -28.56 2.85 1.27
C ASP A 88 -29.36 1.69 0.73
N THR A 89 -30.09 0.99 1.61
CA THR A 89 -30.95 -0.13 1.26
C THR A 89 -32.41 0.28 1.06
N ALA A 90 -32.74 1.59 1.27
CA ALA A 90 -34.07 2.12 1.03
C ALA A 90 -34.34 2.44 -0.46
N THR A 91 -33.28 2.60 -1.24
CA THR A 91 -33.35 2.82 -2.70
C THR A 91 -33.13 1.49 -3.42
N GLU A 92 -33.84 1.27 -4.52
CA GLU A 92 -33.64 0.07 -5.36
C GLU A 92 -32.17 -0.06 -5.78
N TYR A 93 -31.61 -1.24 -5.54
CA TYR A 93 -30.27 -1.55 -6.01
C TYR A 93 -30.26 -1.73 -7.52
N PRO A 94 -29.34 -1.11 -8.23
CA PRO A 94 -29.13 -1.39 -9.64
C PRO A 94 -28.80 -2.88 -9.86
N ASP A 95 -29.22 -3.45 -10.99
CA ASP A 95 -29.03 -4.88 -11.34
C ASP A 95 -27.60 -5.41 -11.18
N TYR A 96 -26.58 -4.55 -11.29
CA TYR A 96 -25.19 -4.95 -11.13
C TYR A 96 -24.84 -5.35 -9.70
N VAL A 97 -25.54 -4.83 -8.69
CA VAL A 97 -25.35 -5.20 -7.27
C VAL A 97 -25.88 -6.63 -7.05
N VAL A 98 -26.99 -6.98 -7.69
CA VAL A 98 -27.60 -8.32 -7.60
C VAL A 98 -26.66 -9.38 -8.17
N LYS A 99 -25.88 -9.04 -9.21
CA LYS A 99 -24.92 -9.96 -9.87
C LYS A 99 -23.63 -10.18 -9.08
N SER A 100 -23.30 -9.34 -8.11
CA SER A 100 -22.00 -9.33 -7.42
C SER A 100 -21.87 -10.28 -6.22
N GLY A 101 -22.81 -11.19 -6.01
CA GLY A 101 -22.78 -12.14 -4.88
C GLY A 101 -23.40 -11.61 -3.58
N LEU A 102 -23.85 -10.34 -3.55
CA LEU A 102 -24.60 -9.73 -2.44
C LEU A 102 -26.05 -10.24 -2.34
N LYS A 103 -26.51 -11.04 -3.30
CA LYS A 103 -27.88 -11.65 -3.32
C LYS A 103 -28.27 -12.31 -1.98
N LYS A 104 -27.30 -12.74 -1.19
CA LYS A 104 -27.49 -13.32 0.15
C LYS A 104 -28.06 -12.32 1.16
N TYR A 105 -27.89 -11.00 0.92
CA TYR A 105 -28.25 -9.95 1.88
C TYR A 105 -29.52 -9.18 1.47
N ILE A 106 -29.92 -9.23 0.20
CA ILE A 106 -30.96 -8.37 -0.41
C ILE A 106 -32.39 -8.63 0.11
N ASP A 107 -32.69 -9.80 0.66
CA ASP A 107 -34.05 -10.18 1.04
C ASP A 107 -34.33 -10.09 2.55
N SER A 108 -33.56 -9.35 3.33
CA SER A 108 -33.76 -9.27 4.77
C SER A 108 -33.83 -7.85 5.30
N ASP A 109 -34.78 -7.59 6.21
CA ASP A 109 -34.86 -6.33 6.98
C ASP A 109 -33.50 -5.92 7.65
N LYS A 110 -32.55 -6.85 7.75
CA LYS A 110 -31.24 -6.70 8.40
C LYS A 110 -30.09 -6.56 7.42
N GLU A 111 -30.36 -6.37 6.14
CA GLU A 111 -29.37 -6.38 5.07
C GLU A 111 -28.19 -5.44 5.36
N LEU A 112 -28.46 -4.16 5.60
CA LEU A 112 -27.42 -3.18 5.89
C LEU A 112 -26.60 -3.56 7.14
N SER A 113 -27.27 -4.03 8.19
CA SER A 113 -26.61 -4.48 9.41
C SER A 113 -25.65 -5.64 9.14
N ASN A 114 -26.02 -6.58 8.27
CA ASN A 114 -25.18 -7.72 7.90
C ASN A 114 -23.97 -7.27 7.08
N ILE A 115 -24.15 -6.38 6.11
CA ILE A 115 -23.04 -5.80 5.32
C ILE A 115 -22.07 -5.07 6.26
N CYS A 116 -22.57 -4.21 7.13
CA CYS A 116 -21.75 -3.46 8.09
C CYS A 116 -21.02 -4.37 9.08
N LYS A 117 -21.66 -5.48 9.51
CA LYS A 117 -21.02 -6.50 10.35
C LYS A 117 -19.87 -7.20 9.62
N ASP A 118 -20.08 -7.62 8.37
CA ASP A 118 -19.03 -8.25 7.56
C ASP A 118 -17.86 -7.31 7.35
N LEU A 119 -18.10 -6.03 7.02
CA LEU A 119 -17.04 -5.02 6.92
C LEU A 119 -16.31 -4.83 8.23
N SER A 120 -17.01 -4.82 9.37
CA SER A 120 -16.40 -4.74 10.69
C SER A 120 -15.50 -5.93 11.00
N MET A 121 -15.85 -7.12 10.51
CA MET A 121 -15.00 -8.32 10.67
C MET A 121 -13.69 -8.22 9.93
N LEU A 122 -13.60 -7.42 8.84
CA LEU A 122 -12.35 -7.21 8.10
C LEU A 122 -11.30 -6.43 8.91
N THR A 123 -11.70 -5.71 9.96
CA THR A 123 -10.77 -5.03 10.87
C THR A 123 -10.16 -5.99 11.90
N LYS A 124 -10.70 -7.21 12.02
CA LYS A 124 -10.24 -8.20 12.99
C LYS A 124 -9.17 -9.10 12.40
N MET A 125 -8.31 -9.60 13.29
CA MET A 125 -7.35 -10.64 12.94
C MET A 125 -8.06 -11.97 12.75
N TYR A 126 -7.76 -12.67 11.67
CA TYR A 126 -8.30 -13.98 11.40
C TYR A 126 -7.55 -15.04 12.22
N PRO A 127 -8.24 -15.86 13.06
CA PRO A 127 -7.56 -16.75 14.00
C PRO A 127 -6.66 -17.81 13.33
N LYS A 128 -7.02 -18.28 12.13
CA LYS A 128 -6.27 -19.33 11.41
C LYS A 128 -4.98 -18.81 10.75
N THR A 129 -5.00 -17.59 10.25
CA THR A 129 -3.89 -17.01 9.47
C THR A 129 -3.11 -15.97 10.26
N HIS A 130 -3.62 -15.56 11.44
CA HIS A 130 -3.07 -14.46 12.26
C HIS A 130 -2.87 -13.15 11.48
N THR A 131 -3.65 -12.96 10.41
CA THR A 131 -3.61 -11.76 9.57
C THR A 131 -4.99 -11.17 9.40
N GLN A 132 -5.07 -9.88 9.10
CA GLN A 132 -6.31 -9.23 8.67
C GLN A 132 -6.59 -9.56 7.20
N SER A 133 -7.87 -9.53 6.81
CA SER A 133 -8.25 -9.70 5.41
C SER A 133 -7.71 -8.56 4.54
N LEU A 134 -7.18 -8.93 3.38
CA LEU A 134 -6.76 -7.98 2.37
C LEU A 134 -8.00 -7.43 1.65
N VAL A 135 -8.05 -6.11 1.49
CA VAL A 135 -9.11 -5.42 0.75
C VAL A 135 -8.52 -4.70 -0.46
N THR A 136 -9.30 -4.59 -1.50
CA THR A 136 -8.97 -3.82 -2.69
C THR A 136 -10.08 -2.82 -2.94
N PHE A 137 -9.74 -1.55 -2.92
CA PHE A 137 -10.62 -0.48 -3.37
C PHE A 137 -10.25 -0.10 -4.80
N SER A 138 -11.21 -0.19 -5.72
CA SER A 138 -11.00 0.15 -7.13
C SER A 138 -12.02 1.16 -7.63
N TRP A 139 -11.55 2.18 -8.36
CA TRP A 139 -12.39 3.16 -9.02
C TRP A 139 -11.69 3.73 -10.25
N GLY A 140 -12.27 3.49 -11.42
CA GLY A 140 -11.65 3.84 -12.69
C GLY A 140 -10.37 3.05 -12.92
N GLU A 141 -9.24 3.76 -12.97
CA GLU A 141 -7.90 3.16 -13.11
C GLU A 141 -7.19 2.94 -11.77
N MET A 142 -7.70 3.51 -10.69
CA MET A 142 -7.11 3.35 -9.38
C MET A 142 -7.47 1.98 -8.79
N GLU A 143 -6.48 1.27 -8.29
CA GLU A 143 -6.62 0.00 -7.62
C GLU A 143 -5.71 -0.02 -6.38
N PHE A 144 -6.29 0.27 -5.22
CA PHE A 144 -5.57 0.38 -3.95
C PHE A 144 -5.75 -0.88 -3.13
N ILE A 145 -4.66 -1.54 -2.75
CA ILE A 145 -4.65 -2.82 -2.06
C ILE A 145 -4.05 -2.62 -0.66
N GLY A 146 -4.75 -3.11 0.36
CA GLY A 146 -4.27 -2.98 1.73
C GLY A 146 -5.18 -3.63 2.76
N HIS A 147 -5.02 -3.24 4.01
CA HIS A 147 -5.85 -3.68 5.14
C HIS A 147 -6.65 -2.49 5.67
N ILE A 148 -7.87 -2.74 6.12
CA ILE A 148 -8.67 -1.71 6.77
C ILE A 148 -8.01 -1.40 8.13
N ARG A 149 -7.50 -0.19 8.28
CA ARG A 149 -6.94 0.31 9.51
C ARG A 149 -8.03 0.85 10.44
N ASP A 150 -8.87 1.76 9.90
CA ASP A 150 -9.94 2.39 10.63
C ASP A 150 -11.24 2.26 9.84
N LEU A 151 -12.31 1.90 10.51
CA LEU A 151 -13.66 1.83 9.98
C LEU A 151 -14.60 2.47 10.99
N ASN A 152 -15.20 3.59 10.60
CA ASN A 152 -16.26 4.23 11.36
C ASN A 152 -17.58 4.10 10.59
N ILE A 153 -18.63 3.58 11.26
CA ILE A 153 -19.95 3.35 10.69
C ILE A 153 -20.96 4.26 11.39
N SER A 154 -21.56 5.18 10.65
CA SER A 154 -22.59 6.08 11.13
C SER A 154 -23.94 5.69 10.54
N TYR A 155 -24.82 5.11 11.32
CA TYR A 155 -26.19 4.79 10.88
C TYR A 155 -27.05 6.06 10.87
N LYS A 156 -27.69 6.35 9.73
CA LYS A 156 -28.40 7.62 9.49
C LYS A 156 -29.93 7.48 9.42
N MET A 157 -30.44 6.37 8.91
CA MET A 157 -31.86 6.14 8.71
C MET A 157 -32.24 4.74 9.17
N PHE A 158 -33.43 4.61 9.74
CA PHE A 158 -33.94 3.35 10.27
C PHE A 158 -35.35 3.10 9.73
N ASN A 159 -35.69 1.83 9.53
CA ASN A 159 -37.06 1.44 9.18
C ASN A 159 -37.96 1.43 10.44
N ARG A 160 -39.28 1.18 10.23
CA ARG A 160 -40.25 1.14 11.34
C ARG A 160 -39.96 0.05 12.39
N LYS A 161 -39.20 -0.98 12.04
CA LYS A 161 -38.80 -2.07 12.94
C LYS A 161 -37.47 -1.76 13.70
N GLY A 162 -36.88 -0.57 13.49
CA GLY A 162 -35.63 -0.16 14.13
C GLY A 162 -34.36 -0.67 13.45
N TYR A 163 -34.45 -1.32 12.28
CA TYR A 163 -33.26 -1.74 11.52
C TYR A 163 -32.73 -0.59 10.68
N PRO A 164 -31.39 -0.37 10.64
CA PRO A 164 -30.80 0.66 9.83
C PRO A 164 -30.96 0.36 8.34
N VAL A 165 -31.31 1.37 7.56
CA VAL A 165 -31.48 1.31 6.10
C VAL A 165 -30.50 2.21 5.36
N ARG A 166 -29.84 3.18 6.04
CA ARG A 166 -28.78 4.02 5.49
C ARG A 166 -27.63 4.14 6.48
N ALA A 167 -26.40 3.98 5.98
CA ALA A 167 -25.19 4.20 6.75
C ALA A 167 -24.13 4.90 5.93
N GLU A 168 -23.32 5.72 6.61
CA GLU A 168 -22.09 6.29 6.10
C GLU A 168 -20.90 5.54 6.70
N LEU A 169 -19.94 5.19 5.86
CA LEU A 169 -18.73 4.46 6.21
C LEU A 169 -17.52 5.37 5.97
N ASP A 170 -16.80 5.72 7.03
CA ASP A 170 -15.49 6.36 6.89
C ASP A 170 -14.42 5.28 6.98
N LEU A 171 -13.77 5.02 5.85
CA LEU A 171 -12.76 3.95 5.69
C LEU A 171 -11.37 4.55 5.57
N THR A 172 -10.42 4.00 6.35
CA THR A 172 -8.98 4.22 6.15
C THR A 172 -8.33 2.88 5.82
N ILE A 173 -7.81 2.76 4.61
CA ILE A 173 -7.08 1.57 4.15
C ILE A 173 -5.59 1.87 4.18
N TYR A 174 -4.81 1.00 4.85
CA TYR A 174 -3.36 1.06 4.91
C TYR A 174 -2.77 0.09 3.91
N GLY A 175 -2.11 0.60 2.89
CA GLY A 175 -1.66 -0.22 1.77
C GLY A 175 -0.96 0.60 0.69
N GLU A 176 -1.08 0.18 -0.57
CA GLU A 176 -0.49 0.91 -1.68
C GLU A 176 -1.27 0.69 -2.98
N ASP A 177 -1.09 1.60 -3.93
CA ASP A 177 -1.61 1.46 -5.28
C ASP A 177 -0.96 0.28 -6.00
N LYS A 178 -1.76 -0.54 -6.67
CA LYS A 178 -1.31 -1.76 -7.36
C LYS A 178 -0.29 -1.46 -8.46
N LYS A 179 -0.43 -0.34 -9.18
CA LYS A 179 0.51 0.07 -10.21
C LYS A 179 1.88 0.37 -9.60
N ILE A 180 1.92 1.03 -8.43
CA ILE A 180 3.16 1.30 -7.70
C ILE A 180 3.80 0.00 -7.23
N LEU A 181 3.01 -0.91 -6.62
CA LEU A 181 3.51 -2.22 -6.19
C LEU A 181 4.10 -3.04 -7.34
N GLN A 182 3.46 -3.00 -8.52
CA GLN A 182 3.97 -3.66 -9.72
C GLN A 182 5.27 -3.02 -10.20
N THR A 183 5.35 -1.69 -10.22
CA THR A 183 6.58 -0.97 -10.61
C THR A 183 7.74 -1.28 -9.66
N LEU A 184 7.48 -1.33 -8.35
CA LEU A 184 8.51 -1.67 -7.36
C LEU A 184 8.96 -3.13 -7.46
N LYS A 185 8.07 -4.05 -7.84
CA LYS A 185 8.42 -5.46 -8.09
C LYS A 185 9.20 -5.65 -9.40
N ALA A 186 8.86 -4.86 -10.42
CA ALA A 186 9.51 -4.95 -11.74
C ALA A 186 10.90 -4.31 -11.77
N LYS A 187 11.18 -3.34 -10.90
CA LYS A 187 12.54 -2.81 -10.75
C LYS A 187 13.33 -3.82 -9.94
N PRO A 188 14.42 -4.38 -10.49
CA PRO A 188 15.39 -5.06 -9.64
C PRO A 188 15.75 -4.07 -8.53
N ARG A 189 15.92 -4.55 -7.31
CA ARG A 189 16.50 -3.73 -6.24
C ARG A 189 17.89 -3.33 -6.76
N GLU A 190 17.96 -2.17 -7.37
CA GLU A 190 19.22 -1.47 -7.53
C GLU A 190 19.65 -1.06 -6.12
N SER A 191 20.20 -2.00 -5.39
CA SER A 191 21.17 -1.68 -4.37
C SER A 191 22.18 -0.79 -5.09
N PRO A 192 22.45 0.45 -4.64
CA PRO A 192 23.49 1.23 -5.28
C PRO A 192 24.74 0.36 -5.27
N ASP A 193 25.12 -0.06 -6.48
CA ASP A 193 26.28 -0.89 -6.76
C ASP A 193 27.54 -0.06 -6.50
N ARG A 194 27.66 0.43 -5.27
CA ARG A 194 28.78 1.23 -4.81
C ARG A 194 29.77 0.28 -4.17
N THR A 195 30.77 -0.06 -4.94
CA THR A 195 32.00 -0.56 -4.38
C THR A 195 32.40 0.33 -3.21
N LYS A 196 32.39 -0.22 -2.02
CA LYS A 196 32.81 0.48 -0.80
C LYS A 196 34.30 0.29 -0.61
N TYR A 197 34.95 1.28 0.01
CA TYR A 197 36.34 1.19 0.40
C TYR A 197 36.41 1.17 1.93
N ARG A 198 37.04 0.13 2.50
CA ARG A 198 37.19 -0.06 3.93
C ARG A 198 38.64 -0.23 4.31
N MET A 199 39.03 0.29 5.47
CA MET A 199 40.34 0.00 6.07
C MET A 199 40.11 -0.99 7.21
N LEU A 200 40.86 -2.10 7.17
CA LEU A 200 40.91 -3.03 8.30
C LEU A 200 41.77 -2.42 9.42
N ARG A 201 41.31 -2.58 10.65
CA ARG A 201 42.12 -2.29 11.83
C ARG A 201 43.05 -3.47 12.15
N GLN A 202 44.12 -3.23 12.88
CA GLN A 202 44.95 -4.31 13.39
C GLN A 202 44.08 -5.30 14.20
N LYS A 203 44.12 -6.59 13.83
CA LYS A 203 43.31 -7.72 14.31
C LYS A 203 41.97 -7.94 13.64
N ASP A 204 41.53 -7.11 12.71
CA ASP A 204 40.35 -7.42 11.91
C ASP A 204 40.72 -8.46 10.84
N GLU A 205 39.84 -9.38 10.57
CA GLU A 205 39.99 -10.37 9.53
C GLU A 205 38.97 -10.17 8.40
N LEU A 206 39.28 -10.62 7.18
CA LEU A 206 38.42 -10.41 6.01
C LEU A 206 37.00 -10.99 6.20
N TRP A 207 36.85 -12.06 6.95
CA TRP A 207 35.54 -12.66 7.21
C TRP A 207 34.69 -11.76 8.13
N MET A 208 35.32 -11.01 9.06
CA MET A 208 34.61 -10.04 9.91
C MET A 208 34.08 -8.89 9.06
N LEU A 209 34.91 -8.41 8.11
CA LEU A 209 34.46 -7.38 7.16
C LEU A 209 33.35 -7.88 6.25
N ALA A 210 33.40 -9.15 5.83
CA ALA A 210 32.36 -9.77 5.03
C ALA A 210 31.04 -9.90 5.82
N ASP A 211 31.11 -10.27 7.09
CA ASP A 211 29.95 -10.35 7.97
C ASP A 211 29.32 -8.95 8.18
N GLU A 212 30.15 -7.92 8.41
CA GLU A 212 29.66 -6.55 8.59
C GLU A 212 28.96 -6.00 7.33
N GLU A 213 29.51 -6.26 6.13
CA GLU A 213 29.03 -5.64 4.89
C GLU A 213 27.98 -6.47 4.15
N TYR A 214 28.03 -7.81 4.27
CA TYR A 214 27.14 -8.73 3.54
C TYR A 214 26.23 -9.55 4.46
N GLN A 215 26.43 -9.48 5.79
CA GLN A 215 25.75 -10.32 6.79
C GLN A 215 25.98 -11.83 6.55
N ASP A 216 27.09 -12.17 5.90
CA ASP A 216 27.53 -13.54 5.67
C ASP A 216 29.07 -13.58 5.57
N PRO A 217 29.76 -14.21 6.55
CA PRO A 217 31.21 -14.34 6.58
C PRO A 217 31.77 -15.06 5.35
N ALA A 218 30.99 -15.91 4.66
CA ALA A 218 31.48 -16.73 3.54
C ALA A 218 31.94 -15.87 2.33
N TYR A 219 31.44 -14.64 2.21
CA TYR A 219 31.81 -13.71 1.13
C TYR A 219 33.19 -13.05 1.28
N TRP A 220 33.94 -13.38 2.32
CA TRP A 220 35.34 -12.91 2.43
C TRP A 220 36.19 -13.23 1.20
N LYS A 221 35.85 -14.30 0.48
CA LYS A 221 36.55 -14.74 -0.74
C LYS A 221 36.40 -13.74 -1.88
N GLU A 222 35.21 -13.13 -2.02
CA GLU A 222 34.97 -12.12 -3.05
C GLU A 222 35.74 -10.83 -2.75
N ILE A 223 35.81 -10.44 -1.48
CA ILE A 223 36.66 -9.30 -1.05
C ILE A 223 38.13 -9.62 -1.33
N ALA A 224 38.60 -10.81 -0.99
CA ALA A 224 39.98 -11.22 -1.25
C ALA A 224 40.34 -11.21 -2.74
N LYS A 225 39.47 -11.77 -3.57
CA LYS A 225 39.62 -11.80 -5.04
C LYS A 225 39.69 -10.40 -5.64
N GLU A 226 38.79 -9.50 -5.26
CA GLU A 226 38.72 -8.13 -5.78
C GLU A 226 39.95 -7.28 -5.42
N ASN A 227 40.60 -7.62 -4.30
CA ASN A 227 41.81 -6.92 -3.81
C ASN A 227 43.11 -7.68 -4.11
N GLY A 228 43.07 -8.80 -4.84
CA GLY A 228 44.26 -9.59 -5.18
C GLY A 228 44.94 -10.23 -3.97
N ILE A 229 44.19 -10.49 -2.89
CA ILE A 229 44.73 -11.04 -1.65
C ILE A 229 44.80 -12.60 -1.79
N LEU A 230 46.00 -13.11 -2.00
CA LEU A 230 46.23 -14.54 -2.11
C LEU A 230 46.22 -15.26 -0.75
N ASN A 231 46.62 -14.59 0.31
CA ASN A 231 46.63 -15.14 1.65
C ASN A 231 45.81 -14.25 2.61
N PRO A 232 44.62 -14.68 3.03
CA PRO A 232 43.73 -13.88 3.88
C PRO A 232 44.29 -13.63 5.29
N ARG A 233 45.30 -14.35 5.71
CA ARG A 233 45.98 -14.11 7.00
C ARG A 233 47.11 -13.11 6.91
N LYS A 234 47.46 -12.63 5.71
CA LYS A 234 48.49 -11.62 5.46
C LYS A 234 47.90 -10.43 4.74
N VAL A 235 46.95 -9.78 5.36
CA VAL A 235 46.34 -8.57 4.81
C VAL A 235 47.14 -7.33 5.21
N ASP A 236 47.36 -6.43 4.26
CA ASP A 236 48.04 -5.17 4.51
C ASP A 236 47.02 -4.16 5.11
N TYR A 237 47.10 -3.92 6.41
CA TYR A 237 46.21 -3.02 7.15
C TYR A 237 46.41 -1.55 6.82
N THR A 238 47.46 -1.19 6.04
CA THR A 238 47.70 0.20 5.62
C THR A 238 46.95 0.58 4.35
N LYS A 239 46.40 -0.41 3.64
CA LYS A 239 45.66 -0.22 2.38
C LYS A 239 44.15 -0.25 2.57
N GLN A 240 43.48 0.59 1.81
CA GLN A 240 42.05 0.49 1.68
C GLN A 240 41.66 -0.74 0.86
N LEU A 241 40.77 -1.54 1.40
CA LEU A 241 40.18 -2.68 0.70
C LEU A 241 38.94 -2.25 -0.06
N LYS A 242 38.86 -2.72 -1.28
CA LYS A 242 37.70 -2.56 -2.14
C LYS A 242 36.70 -3.68 -1.80
N VAL A 243 35.53 -3.32 -1.32
CA VAL A 243 34.43 -4.25 -1.01
C VAL A 243 33.48 -4.22 -2.20
N PRO A 244 33.48 -5.26 -3.05
CA PRO A 244 32.61 -5.29 -4.21
C PRO A 244 31.15 -5.41 -3.79
N SER A 245 30.24 -4.99 -4.65
CA SER A 245 28.83 -5.37 -4.58
C SER A 245 28.67 -6.84 -4.98
N LEU A 246 27.74 -7.53 -4.34
CA LEU A 246 27.38 -8.93 -4.65
C LEU A 246 26.19 -8.98 -5.61
#